data_77692286a684d985ffe71bd3e961feb1
#
_entry.id   77692286a684d985ffe71bd3e961feb1
#
_cell.length_a   1.000
_cell.length_b   1.000
_cell.length_c   1.000
_cell.angle_alpha   90.00
_cell.angle_beta   90.00
_cell.angle_gamma   90.00
#
_symmetry.space_group_name_H-M   'P 1'
#
loop_
_entity.id
_entity.type
_entity.pdbx_description
1 polymer ?
#
loop_
_entity_poly.entity_id
_entity_poly.type
_entity_poly.pdbx_seq_one_letter_code
_entity_poly.pdbx_strand_id
1 'polypeptide(L)'
;MSMQKKGYYLIVLGMIFFSTVVSAQTKKKYPKSEWYISWGYNTEWYTRSNVHINQPELGNDYTFNRIKGHDKKGWDNRLFRKAISIPQYNYRLGYLFNPQKGWGVEINFDHTKFIFEDGQDASLTGKRNGKAIDTTVRFSKDDGFYYYLNNGANFLLFNLVKRYELISTKDGNLKLDFLGKAGIGPVIPHVENSFFGGANTPHFQLGGWNVGLEATVKATFFKYAFLEYANKLDYARYSNLKIYKGTAKHAFGTYEMIMSIGVNLPVGKRTAL
;
A
#
# COMPACT_ATOMS: atom_id res chain seq x y z
N MET A 1 19.04 -35.23 6.29
CA MET A 1 17.78 -35.46 7.05
C MET A 1 17.80 -34.68 8.37
N SER A 2 17.83 -33.36 8.39
CA SER A 2 17.94 -32.56 9.63
C SER A 2 17.29 -31.17 9.59
N MET A 3 16.75 -30.69 8.48
CA MET A 3 16.14 -29.35 8.44
C MET A 3 14.63 -29.29 8.70
N GLN A 4 13.91 -30.39 8.59
CA GLN A 4 12.45 -30.41 8.84
C GLN A 4 12.05 -30.38 10.32
N LYS A 5 12.93 -30.82 11.25
CA LYS A 5 12.59 -30.85 12.68
C LYS A 5 12.67 -29.51 13.40
N LYS A 6 13.42 -28.52 12.87
CA LYS A 6 13.56 -27.19 13.50
C LYS A 6 12.32 -26.28 13.31
N GLY A 7 11.55 -26.48 12.23
CA GLY A 7 10.33 -25.70 11.97
C GLY A 7 9.18 -26.01 12.93
N TYR A 8 9.05 -27.26 13.35
CA TYR A 8 7.98 -27.68 14.28
C TYR A 8 8.16 -27.13 15.69
N TYR A 9 9.38 -26.96 16.16
CA TYR A 9 9.63 -26.41 17.51
C TYR A 9 9.30 -24.93 17.61
N LEU A 10 9.47 -24.15 16.54
CA LEU A 10 9.08 -22.74 16.51
C LEU A 10 7.55 -22.56 16.50
N ILE A 11 6.82 -23.43 15.80
CA ILE A 11 5.36 -23.41 15.77
C ILE A 11 4.78 -23.86 17.10
N VAL A 12 5.36 -24.90 17.73
CA VAL A 12 4.93 -25.40 19.03
C VAL A 12 5.28 -24.41 20.16
N LEU A 13 6.44 -23.74 20.11
CA LEU A 13 6.79 -22.68 21.06
C LEU A 13 5.84 -21.48 20.93
N GLY A 14 5.41 -21.11 19.69
CA GLY A 14 4.38 -20.09 19.43
C GLY A 14 3.03 -20.45 20.04
N MET A 15 2.61 -21.72 19.98
CA MET A 15 1.33 -22.16 20.54
C MET A 15 1.34 -22.29 22.06
N ILE A 16 2.48 -22.65 22.67
CA ILE A 16 2.60 -22.75 24.15
C ILE A 16 2.59 -21.37 24.81
N PHE A 17 3.09 -20.31 24.13
CA PHE A 17 2.98 -18.93 24.64
C PHE A 17 1.54 -18.39 24.61
N PHE A 18 0.64 -18.97 23.79
CA PHE A 18 -0.77 -18.55 23.71
C PHE A 18 -1.65 -19.11 24.82
N SER A 19 -1.23 -20.16 25.53
CA SER A 19 -2.08 -20.89 26.48
C SER A 19 -1.97 -20.48 27.95
N THR A 20 -1.12 -19.51 28.32
CA THR A 20 -0.88 -19.16 29.73
C THR A 20 -1.29 -17.75 30.16
N VAL A 21 -2.03 -17.00 29.38
CA VAL A 21 -2.54 -15.67 29.76
C VAL A 21 -4.05 -15.69 29.98
N VAL A 22 -4.52 -16.58 30.88
CA VAL A 22 -5.80 -16.36 31.57
C VAL A 22 -5.46 -15.64 32.88
N SER A 23 -5.32 -14.34 32.83
CA SER A 23 -5.16 -13.50 34.00
C SER A 23 -6.48 -12.80 34.34
N ALA A 24 -6.76 -12.76 35.65
CA ALA A 24 -7.95 -12.10 36.21
C ALA A 24 -8.28 -10.77 35.55
N GLN A 25 -9.47 -10.67 34.97
CA GLN A 25 -9.96 -9.47 34.30
C GLN A 25 -10.17 -8.36 35.35
N THR A 26 -9.16 -7.56 35.59
CA THR A 26 -9.40 -6.23 36.17
C THR A 26 -10.23 -5.42 35.17
N LYS A 27 -11.32 -4.82 35.62
CA LYS A 27 -12.21 -3.97 34.78
C LYS A 27 -11.37 -2.92 34.05
N LYS A 28 -11.13 -3.14 32.74
CA LYS A 28 -10.37 -2.21 31.92
C LYS A 28 -11.19 -0.97 31.64
N LYS A 29 -10.56 0.21 31.77
CA LYS A 29 -11.20 1.49 31.43
C LYS A 29 -10.79 1.89 30.00
N TYR A 30 -11.76 1.97 29.10
CA TYR A 30 -11.56 2.44 27.73
C TYR A 30 -11.97 3.91 27.60
N PRO A 31 -11.32 4.72 26.75
CA PRO A 31 -11.81 6.04 26.40
C PRO A 31 -13.16 5.91 25.65
N LYS A 32 -13.94 6.98 25.59
CA LYS A 32 -15.20 6.99 24.83
C LYS A 32 -14.94 6.78 23.34
N SER A 33 -13.91 7.41 22.82
CA SER A 33 -13.40 7.22 21.45
C SER A 33 -11.91 7.51 21.43
N GLU A 34 -11.25 7.20 20.31
CA GLU A 34 -9.80 7.39 20.15
C GLU A 34 -9.49 7.77 18.71
N TRP A 35 -8.84 8.90 18.51
CA TRP A 35 -8.19 9.22 17.25
C TRP A 35 -6.79 8.67 17.24
N TYR A 36 -6.27 8.40 16.06
CA TYR A 36 -4.85 8.13 15.86
C TYR A 36 -4.37 8.70 14.53
N ILE A 37 -3.11 9.09 14.53
CA ILE A 37 -2.41 9.57 13.34
C ILE A 37 -1.10 8.80 13.26
N SER A 38 -0.76 8.31 12.08
CA SER A 38 0.56 7.72 11.82
C SER A 38 1.14 8.16 10.48
N TRP A 39 2.45 8.07 10.42
CA TRP A 39 3.26 8.24 9.25
C TRP A 39 4.27 7.10 9.19
N GLY A 40 4.56 6.62 7.99
CA GLY A 40 5.47 5.52 7.83
C GLY A 40 6.05 5.39 6.44
N TYR A 41 6.73 4.28 6.26
CA TYR A 41 7.39 3.87 5.04
C TYR A 41 6.77 2.55 4.56
N ASN A 42 6.62 2.41 3.24
CA ASN A 42 6.14 1.20 2.61
C ASN A 42 7.09 0.72 1.51
N THR A 43 7.08 -0.59 1.27
CA THR A 43 7.72 -1.24 0.14
C THR A 43 6.76 -2.23 -0.48
N GLU A 44 6.80 -2.38 -1.82
CA GLU A 44 5.76 -3.09 -2.54
C GLU A 44 6.30 -4.07 -3.56
N TRP A 45 5.49 -5.08 -3.83
CA TRP A 45 5.62 -6.05 -4.92
C TRP A 45 4.33 -6.10 -5.72
N TYR A 46 4.46 -6.13 -7.04
CA TYR A 46 3.33 -6.04 -7.96
C TYR A 46 3.15 -7.30 -8.77
N THR A 47 1.89 -7.62 -9.07
CA THR A 47 1.59 -8.56 -10.15
C THR A 47 1.90 -7.93 -11.49
N ARG A 48 2.09 -8.76 -12.53
CA ARG A 48 2.23 -8.25 -13.90
C ARG A 48 0.94 -7.59 -14.33
N SER A 49 1.07 -6.53 -15.14
CA SER A 49 -0.05 -5.74 -15.64
C SER A 49 -0.12 -5.74 -17.17
N ASN A 50 -1.32 -5.80 -17.72
CA ASN A 50 -1.57 -5.51 -19.11
C ASN A 50 -1.96 -4.03 -19.24
N VAL A 51 -1.18 -3.26 -20.00
CA VAL A 51 -1.38 -1.82 -20.14
C VAL A 51 -1.93 -1.52 -21.53
N HIS A 52 -3.20 -1.20 -21.58
CA HIS A 52 -3.89 -0.86 -22.80
C HIS A 52 -3.79 0.65 -23.08
N ILE A 53 -3.40 0.99 -24.30
CA ILE A 53 -3.20 2.35 -24.81
C ILE A 53 -4.22 2.60 -25.89
N ASN A 54 -4.96 3.71 -25.77
CA ASN A 54 -5.90 4.18 -26.78
C ASN A 54 -5.59 5.63 -27.16
N GLN A 55 -5.15 5.84 -28.41
CA GLN A 55 -4.81 7.13 -28.99
C GLN A 55 -5.53 7.28 -30.35
N PRO A 56 -6.83 7.62 -30.37
CA PRO A 56 -7.66 7.59 -31.59
C PRO A 56 -7.13 8.49 -32.72
N GLU A 57 -6.62 9.68 -32.37
CA GLU A 57 -6.06 10.62 -33.35
C GLU A 57 -4.81 10.06 -34.06
N LEU A 58 -4.12 9.11 -33.45
CA LEU A 58 -2.94 8.45 -34.02
C LEU A 58 -3.28 7.09 -34.63
N GLY A 59 -4.55 6.68 -34.62
CA GLY A 59 -4.96 5.33 -35.04
C GLY A 59 -4.37 4.21 -34.18
N ASN A 60 -4.10 4.49 -32.91
CA ASN A 60 -3.48 3.55 -31.97
C ASN A 60 -4.50 2.96 -31.01
N ASP A 61 -4.57 1.65 -30.96
CA ASP A 61 -5.33 0.85 -29.99
C ASP A 61 -4.57 -0.46 -29.73
N TYR A 62 -3.68 -0.43 -28.75
CA TYR A 62 -2.78 -1.56 -28.50
C TYR A 62 -2.58 -1.82 -27.01
N THR A 63 -2.07 -3.00 -26.71
CA THR A 63 -1.78 -3.43 -25.34
C THR A 63 -0.34 -3.90 -25.22
N PHE A 64 0.36 -3.37 -24.22
CA PHE A 64 1.58 -3.97 -23.70
C PHE A 64 1.19 -5.09 -22.73
N ASN A 65 1.57 -6.31 -23.06
CA ASN A 65 1.14 -7.48 -22.31
C ASN A 65 2.14 -7.88 -21.22
N ARG A 66 1.62 -8.21 -20.03
CA ARG A 66 2.34 -8.80 -18.91
C ARG A 66 3.55 -8.00 -18.43
N ILE A 67 3.44 -6.69 -18.40
CA ILE A 67 4.49 -5.78 -17.94
C ILE A 67 4.81 -6.04 -16.47
N LYS A 68 6.08 -6.11 -16.16
CA LYS A 68 6.58 -6.06 -14.79
C LYS A 68 6.74 -4.61 -14.35
N GLY A 69 6.27 -4.30 -13.16
CA GLY A 69 6.54 -3.05 -12.47
C GLY A 69 7.30 -3.32 -11.17
N HIS A 70 8.02 -2.32 -10.72
CA HIS A 70 8.71 -2.33 -9.43
C HIS A 70 8.47 -1.02 -8.67
N ASP A 71 8.69 -1.07 -7.37
CA ASP A 71 8.69 0.10 -6.49
C ASP A 71 10.04 0.84 -6.51
N LYS A 72 10.13 1.90 -5.72
CA LYS A 72 11.38 2.63 -5.48
C LYS A 72 11.67 2.64 -3.98
N LYS A 73 12.33 1.62 -3.49
CA LYS A 73 12.54 1.34 -2.06
C LYS A 73 13.18 2.47 -1.26
N GLY A 74 14.14 3.19 -1.86
CA GLY A 74 14.75 4.34 -1.23
C GLY A 74 15.64 4.10 -0.01
N TRP A 75 15.89 2.86 0.36
CA TRP A 75 16.87 2.45 1.36
C TRP A 75 18.26 2.40 0.74
N ASP A 76 18.66 3.50 0.13
CA ASP A 76 19.99 3.66 -0.45
C ASP A 76 20.84 4.60 0.42
N ASN A 77 22.08 4.83 0.00
CA ASN A 77 23.02 5.72 0.68
C ASN A 77 22.54 7.19 0.80
N ARG A 78 21.36 7.52 0.30
CA ARG A 78 20.75 8.86 0.34
C ARG A 78 19.73 8.99 1.45
N LEU A 79 19.34 7.88 2.11
CA LEU A 79 18.47 7.91 3.27
C LEU A 79 19.10 8.78 4.36
N PHE A 80 18.36 9.76 4.89
CA PHE A 80 18.81 10.76 5.88
C PHE A 80 19.89 11.76 5.40
N ARG A 81 20.36 11.72 4.16
CA ARG A 81 21.28 12.76 3.61
C ARG A 81 20.55 14.03 3.18
N LYS A 82 19.27 13.98 2.91
CA LYS A 82 18.37 15.12 2.70
C LYS A 82 17.26 15.02 3.73
N ALA A 83 16.75 16.17 4.19
CA ALA A 83 15.66 16.21 5.15
C ALA A 83 14.52 15.29 4.68
N ILE A 84 14.32 14.17 5.38
CA ILE A 84 13.23 13.19 5.23
C ILE A 84 12.91 12.89 3.75
N SER A 85 13.87 12.44 2.97
CA SER A 85 13.61 11.94 1.60
C SER A 85 13.33 10.44 1.62
N ILE A 86 12.18 10.06 2.13
CA ILE A 86 11.63 8.72 1.97
C ILE A 86 10.85 8.71 0.66
N PRO A 87 11.27 7.95 -0.39
CA PRO A 87 10.61 8.00 -1.70
C PRO A 87 9.24 7.36 -1.71
N GLN A 88 8.90 6.55 -0.71
CA GLN A 88 7.59 5.94 -0.50
C GLN A 88 7.19 6.13 0.95
N TYR A 89 5.98 6.60 1.17
CA TYR A 89 5.47 6.93 2.50
C TYR A 89 3.97 6.70 2.58
N ASN A 90 3.48 6.55 3.80
CA ASN A 90 2.06 6.47 4.05
C ASN A 90 1.64 7.42 5.17
N TYR A 91 0.40 7.87 5.09
CA TYR A 91 -0.28 8.63 6.13
C TYR A 91 -1.57 7.91 6.51
N ARG A 92 -1.88 7.89 7.79
CA ARG A 92 -3.12 7.34 8.31
C ARG A 92 -3.74 8.29 9.31
N LEU A 93 -5.05 8.47 9.18
CA LEU A 93 -5.89 9.17 10.15
C LEU A 93 -7.04 8.22 10.49
N GLY A 94 -7.04 7.71 11.71
CA GLY A 94 -8.05 6.77 12.16
C GLY A 94 -8.87 7.28 13.35
N TYR A 95 -10.09 6.79 13.45
CA TYR A 95 -11.01 7.08 14.52
C TYR A 95 -11.70 5.80 15.01
N LEU A 96 -11.38 5.37 16.22
CA LEU A 96 -12.07 4.29 16.91
C LEU A 96 -13.29 4.89 17.64
N PHE A 97 -14.45 4.69 17.07
CA PHE A 97 -15.72 5.15 17.65
C PHE A 97 -16.21 4.22 18.78
N ASN A 98 -15.70 3.01 18.84
CA ASN A 98 -15.93 2.07 19.92
C ASN A 98 -14.61 1.36 20.31
N PRO A 99 -13.75 2.00 21.12
CA PRO A 99 -12.46 1.42 21.51
C PRO A 99 -12.57 0.12 22.29
N GLN A 100 -13.65 -0.06 23.05
CA GLN A 100 -13.93 -1.26 23.82
C GLN A 100 -14.17 -2.47 22.90
N LYS A 101 -15.02 -2.31 21.88
CA LYS A 101 -15.27 -3.35 20.88
C LYS A 101 -14.24 -3.33 19.76
N GLY A 102 -13.37 -2.35 19.72
CA GLY A 102 -12.31 -2.21 18.73
C GLY A 102 -12.77 -1.81 17.33
N TRP A 103 -13.95 -1.19 17.18
CA TRP A 103 -14.45 -0.74 15.89
C TRP A 103 -14.06 0.72 15.61
N GLY A 104 -13.66 0.97 14.37
CA GLY A 104 -13.28 2.28 13.88
C GLY A 104 -13.28 2.40 12.38
N VAL A 105 -12.91 3.59 11.92
CA VAL A 105 -12.69 3.93 10.52
C VAL A 105 -11.32 4.58 10.37
N GLU A 106 -10.74 4.49 9.18
CA GLU A 106 -9.42 5.07 8.88
C GLU A 106 -9.41 5.60 7.44
N ILE A 107 -8.83 6.78 7.25
CA ILE A 107 -8.39 7.25 5.93
C ILE A 107 -6.91 6.91 5.84
N ASN A 108 -6.54 6.19 4.80
CA ASN A 108 -5.19 5.77 4.51
C ASN A 108 -4.76 6.32 3.15
N PHE A 109 -3.60 6.94 3.09
CA PHE A 109 -2.96 7.38 1.86
C PHE A 109 -1.60 6.72 1.76
N ASP A 110 -1.39 5.87 0.73
CA ASP A 110 -0.12 5.25 0.43
C ASP A 110 0.47 5.87 -0.84
N HIS A 111 1.62 6.51 -0.67
CA HIS A 111 2.42 7.01 -1.79
C HIS A 111 3.23 5.86 -2.37
N THR A 112 2.61 5.11 -3.25
CA THR A 112 3.18 3.95 -3.93
C THR A 112 3.79 4.35 -5.27
N LYS A 113 4.62 3.50 -5.86
CA LYS A 113 5.23 3.75 -7.17
C LYS A 113 5.19 2.50 -8.02
N PHE A 114 4.65 2.63 -9.23
CA PHE A 114 4.66 1.55 -10.21
C PHE A 114 5.49 1.98 -11.42
N ILE A 115 6.72 1.51 -11.47
CA ILE A 115 7.72 1.87 -12.49
C ILE A 115 7.93 0.64 -13.36
N PHE A 116 7.77 0.76 -14.68
CA PHE A 116 8.09 -0.34 -15.58
C PHE A 116 9.57 -0.71 -15.46
N GLU A 117 9.82 -2.01 -15.34
CA GLU A 117 11.19 -2.53 -15.27
C GLU A 117 11.92 -2.18 -16.57
N ASP A 118 13.02 -1.43 -16.43
CA ASP A 118 13.85 -1.03 -17.56
C ASP A 118 14.56 -2.23 -18.17
N GLY A 119 14.73 -2.23 -19.49
CA GLY A 119 15.33 -3.34 -20.22
C GLY A 119 14.43 -4.56 -20.40
N GLN A 120 13.16 -4.55 -19.95
CA GLN A 120 12.24 -5.65 -20.20
C GLN A 120 11.72 -5.67 -21.64
N ASP A 121 11.59 -6.87 -22.17
CA ASP A 121 10.88 -7.10 -23.42
C ASP A 121 9.39 -7.36 -23.13
N ALA A 122 8.52 -6.73 -23.92
CA ALA A 122 7.07 -6.83 -23.78
C ALA A 122 6.42 -7.14 -25.14
N SER A 123 5.47 -8.07 -25.13
CA SER A 123 4.58 -8.28 -26.28
C SER A 123 3.66 -7.08 -26.43
N LEU A 124 3.59 -6.55 -27.65
CA LEU A 124 2.73 -5.45 -28.06
C LEU A 124 1.76 -5.96 -29.11
N THR A 125 0.47 -5.98 -28.79
CA THR A 125 -0.59 -6.49 -29.68
C THR A 125 -1.70 -5.47 -29.86
N GLY A 126 -2.33 -5.44 -31.03
CA GLY A 126 -3.45 -4.54 -31.33
C GLY A 126 -3.30 -3.79 -32.65
N LYS A 127 -3.50 -2.46 -32.64
CA LYS A 127 -3.36 -1.60 -33.83
C LYS A 127 -2.42 -0.42 -33.53
N ARG A 128 -1.54 -0.11 -34.47
CA ARG A 128 -0.69 1.07 -34.45
C ARG A 128 -0.75 1.77 -35.82
N ASN A 129 -0.99 3.09 -35.83
CA ASN A 129 -1.19 3.87 -37.05
C ASN A 129 -2.25 3.24 -37.99
N GLY A 130 -3.34 2.72 -37.40
CA GLY A 130 -4.43 2.05 -38.12
C GLY A 130 -4.13 0.63 -38.62
N LYS A 131 -2.89 0.14 -38.48
CA LYS A 131 -2.48 -1.20 -38.95
C LYS A 131 -2.37 -2.17 -37.77
N ALA A 132 -2.73 -3.42 -38.02
CA ALA A 132 -2.51 -4.50 -37.01
C ALA A 132 -1.03 -4.61 -36.67
N ILE A 133 -0.75 -4.82 -35.38
CA ILE A 133 0.59 -5.04 -34.86
C ILE A 133 0.60 -6.22 -33.88
N ASP A 134 1.57 -7.09 -34.04
CA ASP A 134 1.92 -8.16 -33.10
C ASP A 134 3.45 -8.26 -33.11
N THR A 135 4.09 -7.74 -32.09
CA THR A 135 5.55 -7.62 -32.03
C THR A 135 6.03 -7.59 -30.57
N THR A 136 7.34 -7.62 -30.41
CA THR A 136 7.98 -7.38 -29.12
C THR A 136 8.65 -6.02 -29.13
N VAL A 137 8.50 -5.28 -28.03
CA VAL A 137 9.15 -4.00 -27.81
C VAL A 137 9.98 -4.07 -26.53
N ARG A 138 11.07 -3.31 -26.49
CA ARG A 138 11.94 -3.21 -25.31
C ARG A 138 11.71 -1.87 -24.62
N PHE A 139 11.41 -1.92 -23.32
CA PHE A 139 11.34 -0.71 -22.52
C PHE A 139 12.76 -0.24 -22.18
N SER A 140 13.06 1.02 -22.48
CA SER A 140 14.31 1.68 -22.19
C SER A 140 14.07 3.15 -21.94
N LYS A 141 14.38 3.61 -20.74
CA LYS A 141 14.26 5.02 -20.38
C LYS A 141 15.22 5.88 -21.19
N ASP A 142 16.42 5.41 -21.41
CA ASP A 142 17.47 6.13 -22.14
C ASP A 142 17.09 6.32 -23.62
N ASP A 143 16.35 5.37 -24.20
CA ASP A 143 15.80 5.47 -25.56
C ASP A 143 14.44 6.17 -25.61
N GLY A 144 13.97 6.71 -24.49
CA GLY A 144 12.69 7.43 -24.42
C GLY A 144 11.47 6.54 -24.61
N PHE A 145 11.52 5.26 -24.22
CA PHE A 145 10.41 4.33 -24.29
C PHE A 145 10.07 3.77 -22.91
N TYR A 146 9.18 4.46 -22.19
CA TYR A 146 8.87 4.17 -20.79
C TYR A 146 7.44 4.54 -20.38
N TYR A 147 7.01 3.97 -19.26
CA TYR A 147 5.77 4.32 -18.58
C TYR A 147 5.97 4.20 -17.06
N TYR A 148 5.71 5.29 -16.34
CA TYR A 148 5.93 5.38 -14.90
C TYR A 148 4.75 6.01 -14.18
N LEU A 149 4.41 5.45 -13.02
CA LEU A 149 3.66 6.11 -11.96
C LEU A 149 4.67 6.46 -10.83
N ASN A 150 5.74 7.19 -11.18
CA ASN A 150 6.89 7.40 -10.30
C ASN A 150 6.67 8.48 -9.22
N ASN A 151 5.91 9.54 -9.51
CA ASN A 151 5.49 10.51 -8.49
C ASN A 151 4.21 10.07 -7.77
N GLY A 152 3.86 8.81 -7.91
CA GLY A 152 2.83 8.09 -7.20
C GLY A 152 1.89 7.32 -8.10
N ALA A 153 1.68 6.06 -7.77
CA ALA A 153 0.53 5.28 -8.14
C ALA A 153 -0.65 5.57 -7.18
N ASN A 154 -0.36 6.08 -6.03
CA ASN A 154 -1.11 6.60 -4.89
C ASN A 154 -2.47 5.94 -4.65
N PHE A 155 -2.55 5.20 -3.56
CA PHE A 155 -3.78 4.61 -3.07
C PHE A 155 -4.38 5.47 -1.97
N LEU A 156 -5.62 5.90 -2.14
CA LEU A 156 -6.42 6.50 -1.07
C LEU A 156 -7.50 5.50 -0.70
N LEU A 157 -7.54 5.08 0.56
CA LEU A 157 -8.49 4.08 1.07
C LEU A 157 -9.29 4.63 2.25
N PHE A 158 -10.57 4.31 2.24
CA PHE A 158 -11.47 4.48 3.38
C PHE A 158 -11.70 3.09 3.99
N ASN A 159 -11.07 2.84 5.13
CA ASN A 159 -11.03 1.54 5.78
C ASN A 159 -12.07 1.44 6.91
N LEU A 160 -12.71 0.30 7.01
CA LEU A 160 -13.27 -0.20 8.25
C LEU A 160 -12.16 -0.87 9.05
N VAL A 161 -12.06 -0.55 10.34
CA VAL A 161 -11.00 -1.05 11.23
C VAL A 161 -11.61 -1.90 12.33
N LYS A 162 -11.00 -3.05 12.58
CA LYS A 162 -11.27 -3.90 13.72
C LYS A 162 -10.00 -4.13 14.50
N ARG A 163 -9.95 -3.62 15.73
CA ARG A 163 -8.84 -3.81 16.67
C ARG A 163 -9.14 -4.93 17.67
N TYR A 164 -8.15 -5.75 17.93
CA TYR A 164 -8.14 -6.76 18.98
C TYR A 164 -6.94 -6.49 19.88
N GLU A 165 -7.20 -6.23 21.17
CA GLU A 165 -6.15 -6.09 22.17
C GLU A 165 -5.60 -7.49 22.50
N LEU A 166 -4.32 -7.75 22.23
CA LEU A 166 -3.64 -9.02 22.51
C LEU A 166 -3.06 -9.02 23.92
N ILE A 167 -2.32 -7.96 24.26
CA ILE A 167 -1.62 -7.82 25.54
C ILE A 167 -1.75 -6.38 26.01
N SER A 168 -1.90 -6.18 27.32
CA SER A 168 -1.87 -4.84 27.92
C SER A 168 -1.35 -4.94 29.35
N THR A 169 -0.43 -4.04 29.73
CA THR A 169 -0.03 -3.88 31.14
C THR A 169 -1.18 -3.31 31.97
N LYS A 170 -1.17 -3.55 33.28
CA LYS A 170 -2.22 -3.10 34.21
C LYS A 170 -2.42 -1.58 34.19
N ASP A 171 -1.33 -0.82 34.02
CA ASP A 171 -1.34 0.64 33.93
C ASP A 171 -1.65 1.15 32.51
N GLY A 172 -1.71 0.25 31.52
CA GLY A 172 -1.95 0.56 30.11
C GLY A 172 -0.81 1.30 29.42
N ASN A 173 0.38 1.30 30.00
CA ASN A 173 1.55 1.97 29.43
C ASN A 173 2.16 1.21 28.26
N LEU A 174 1.98 -0.12 28.23
CA LEU A 174 2.35 -0.95 27.09
C LEU A 174 1.13 -1.75 26.63
N LYS A 175 0.82 -1.67 25.34
CA LYS A 175 -0.21 -2.47 24.69
C LYS A 175 0.30 -3.06 23.40
N LEU A 176 -0.15 -4.26 23.10
CA LEU A 176 0.00 -4.90 21.81
C LEU A 176 -1.39 -5.20 21.26
N ASP A 177 -1.69 -4.63 20.13
CA ASP A 177 -2.96 -4.80 19.43
C ASP A 177 -2.73 -5.48 18.07
N PHE A 178 -3.69 -6.27 17.63
CA PHE A 178 -3.85 -6.69 16.23
C PHE A 178 -4.98 -5.88 15.61
N LEU A 179 -4.77 -5.36 14.39
CA LEU A 179 -5.81 -4.67 13.63
C LEU A 179 -6.01 -5.37 12.29
N GLY A 180 -7.26 -5.68 11.99
CA GLY A 180 -7.70 -6.05 10.65
C GLY A 180 -8.36 -4.83 10.01
N LYS A 181 -7.99 -4.50 8.77
CA LYS A 181 -8.56 -3.37 8.04
C LYS A 181 -9.01 -3.82 6.66
N ALA A 182 -10.11 -3.28 6.18
CA ALA A 182 -10.63 -3.48 4.84
C ALA A 182 -11.17 -2.17 4.29
N GLY A 183 -10.82 -1.81 3.08
CA GLY A 183 -11.18 -0.52 2.52
C GLY A 183 -11.28 -0.49 1.00
N ILE A 184 -11.85 0.60 0.53
CA ILE A 184 -11.99 0.95 -0.88
C ILE A 184 -11.80 2.45 -1.04
N GLY A 185 -11.32 2.88 -2.19
CA GLY A 185 -11.18 4.29 -2.51
C GLY A 185 -10.63 4.57 -3.89
N PRO A 186 -10.43 5.84 -4.25
CA PRO A 186 -9.85 6.22 -5.52
C PRO A 186 -8.33 6.02 -5.55
N VAL A 187 -7.78 5.89 -6.76
CA VAL A 187 -6.35 6.04 -7.03
C VAL A 187 -6.07 7.44 -7.59
N ILE A 188 -4.93 8.01 -7.18
CA ILE A 188 -4.50 9.36 -7.58
C ILE A 188 -3.13 9.28 -8.26
N PRO A 189 -3.04 8.68 -9.47
CA PRO A 189 -1.76 8.47 -10.14
C PRO A 189 -1.18 9.77 -10.71
N HIS A 190 0.16 9.80 -10.75
CA HIS A 190 0.93 10.76 -11.53
C HIS A 190 1.59 10.00 -12.69
N VAL A 191 1.00 10.13 -13.88
CA VAL A 191 1.43 9.38 -15.06
C VAL A 191 2.52 10.11 -15.80
N GLU A 192 3.61 9.42 -16.08
CA GLU A 192 4.71 9.88 -16.93
C GLU A 192 4.99 8.81 -17.98
N ASN A 193 4.89 9.16 -19.26
CA ASN A 193 5.13 8.20 -20.34
C ASN A 193 5.79 8.83 -21.55
N SER A 194 6.52 8.01 -22.27
CA SER A 194 6.99 8.29 -23.64
C SER A 194 6.91 7.01 -24.46
N PHE A 195 6.18 7.08 -25.56
CA PHE A 195 6.03 5.96 -26.49
C PHE A 195 6.17 6.46 -27.93
N PHE A 196 7.03 5.82 -28.71
CA PHE A 196 7.19 6.08 -30.14
C PHE A 196 7.36 7.57 -30.49
N GLY A 197 8.12 8.31 -29.68
CA GLY A 197 8.38 9.74 -29.87
C GLY A 197 7.32 10.68 -29.32
N GLY A 198 6.27 10.18 -28.69
CA GLY A 198 5.24 10.98 -28.05
C GLY A 198 5.31 10.90 -26.52
N ALA A 199 5.60 12.01 -25.85
CA ALA A 199 5.64 12.13 -24.39
C ALA A 199 4.48 13.00 -23.87
N ASN A 200 3.92 12.63 -22.71
CA ASN A 200 2.90 13.46 -22.06
C ASN A 200 3.53 14.53 -21.16
N THR A 201 2.71 15.50 -20.76
CA THR A 201 3.02 16.41 -19.64
C THR A 201 2.48 15.76 -18.38
N PRO A 202 3.36 15.31 -17.45
CA PRO A 202 2.93 14.60 -16.25
C PRO A 202 2.11 15.47 -15.31
N HIS A 203 1.04 14.90 -14.73
CA HIS A 203 0.20 15.55 -13.71
C HIS A 203 -0.56 14.52 -12.89
N PHE A 204 -0.98 14.91 -11.69
CA PHE A 204 -1.88 14.09 -10.86
C PHE A 204 -3.30 14.09 -11.42
N GLN A 205 -3.97 12.95 -11.33
CA GLN A 205 -5.34 12.80 -11.80
C GLN A 205 -6.09 11.76 -10.97
N LEU A 206 -7.42 11.86 -10.92
CA LEU A 206 -8.25 10.75 -10.45
C LEU A 206 -8.28 9.71 -11.56
N GLY A 207 -7.75 8.52 -11.27
CA GLY A 207 -7.45 7.54 -12.32
C GLY A 207 -8.09 6.18 -12.14
N GLY A 208 -9.09 6.02 -11.29
CA GLY A 208 -9.74 4.73 -11.03
C GLY A 208 -9.98 4.47 -9.55
N TRP A 209 -9.91 3.21 -9.13
CA TRP A 209 -10.20 2.77 -7.78
C TRP A 209 -9.25 1.68 -7.31
N ASN A 210 -9.15 1.52 -6.00
CA ASN A 210 -8.45 0.42 -5.34
C ASN A 210 -9.28 -0.16 -4.20
N VAL A 211 -8.96 -1.39 -3.84
CA VAL A 211 -9.53 -2.11 -2.69
C VAL A 211 -8.41 -2.83 -1.98
N GLY A 212 -8.40 -2.77 -0.65
CA GLY A 212 -7.33 -3.35 0.15
C GLY A 212 -7.79 -4.08 1.39
N LEU A 213 -6.97 -5.05 1.79
CA LEU A 213 -7.06 -5.78 3.05
C LEU A 213 -5.73 -5.67 3.78
N GLU A 214 -5.77 -5.33 5.07
CA GLU A 214 -4.56 -5.11 5.86
C GLU A 214 -4.63 -5.84 7.20
N ALA A 215 -3.51 -6.46 7.55
CA ALA A 215 -3.25 -7.05 8.86
C ALA A 215 -2.10 -6.31 9.53
N THR A 216 -2.35 -5.70 10.68
CA THR A 216 -1.43 -4.82 11.40
C THR A 216 -1.18 -5.32 12.82
N VAL A 217 0.08 -5.29 13.24
CA VAL A 217 0.46 -5.40 14.66
C VAL A 217 0.90 -4.03 15.13
N LYS A 218 0.29 -3.56 16.23
CA LYS A 218 0.50 -2.23 16.79
C LYS A 218 0.98 -2.34 18.22
N ALA A 219 2.18 -1.85 18.51
CA ALA A 219 2.73 -1.72 19.84
C ALA A 219 2.58 -0.27 20.34
N THR A 220 1.79 -0.05 21.38
CA THR A 220 1.57 1.27 21.99
C THR A 220 2.38 1.41 23.27
N PHE A 221 3.11 2.52 23.39
CA PHE A 221 3.95 2.89 24.52
C PHE A 221 3.39 4.13 25.21
N PHE A 222 3.51 4.17 26.54
CA PHE A 222 3.09 5.34 27.34
C PHE A 222 1.66 5.80 27.08
N LYS A 223 0.78 4.90 26.63
CA LYS A 223 -0.63 5.12 26.26
C LYS A 223 -0.85 5.89 24.96
N TYR A 224 0.18 6.53 24.40
CA TYR A 224 0.05 7.48 23.30
C TYR A 224 0.89 7.12 22.09
N ALA A 225 2.19 6.98 22.22
CA ALA A 225 3.08 6.70 21.11
C ALA A 225 2.95 5.24 20.66
N PHE A 226 3.03 4.97 19.37
CA PHE A 226 2.99 3.61 18.86
C PHE A 226 3.91 3.37 17.67
N LEU A 227 4.26 2.10 17.50
CA LEU A 227 4.84 1.53 16.29
C LEU A 227 3.82 0.56 15.68
N GLU A 228 3.73 0.56 14.37
CA GLU A 228 2.92 -0.41 13.59
C GLU A 228 3.77 -1.10 12.54
N TYR A 229 3.55 -2.40 12.41
CA TYR A 229 3.98 -3.18 11.27
C TYR A 229 2.76 -3.80 10.60
N ALA A 230 2.61 -3.57 9.31
CA ALA A 230 1.47 -4.05 8.56
C ALA A 230 1.89 -4.81 7.30
N ASN A 231 1.08 -5.80 6.94
CA ASN A 231 1.05 -6.47 5.65
C ASN A 231 -0.28 -6.16 5.00
N LYS A 232 -0.24 -5.68 3.76
CA LYS A 232 -1.41 -5.23 3.04
C LYS A 232 -1.44 -5.85 1.65
N LEU A 233 -2.62 -6.26 1.24
CA LEU A 233 -2.93 -6.71 -0.12
C LEU A 233 -3.88 -5.69 -0.73
N ASP A 234 -3.50 -5.13 -1.86
CA ASP A 234 -4.33 -4.23 -2.65
C ASP A 234 -4.54 -4.74 -4.07
N TYR A 235 -5.69 -4.38 -4.62
CA TYR A 235 -5.94 -4.44 -6.05
C TYR A 235 -6.33 -3.06 -6.54
N ALA A 236 -5.57 -2.53 -7.48
CA ALA A 236 -5.80 -1.23 -8.07
C ALA A 236 -6.15 -1.35 -9.55
N ARG A 237 -7.21 -0.66 -9.97
CA ARG A 237 -7.62 -0.53 -11.36
C ARG A 237 -7.56 0.92 -11.80
N TYR A 238 -6.68 1.19 -12.73
CA TYR A 238 -6.51 2.49 -13.37
C TYR A 238 -7.30 2.56 -14.66
N SER A 239 -7.97 3.69 -14.90
CA SER A 239 -8.83 3.91 -16.05
C SER A 239 -8.72 5.36 -16.52
N ASN A 240 -8.78 5.57 -17.83
CA ASN A 240 -8.76 6.90 -18.44
C ASN A 240 -7.54 7.76 -18.06
N LEU A 241 -6.41 7.12 -17.77
CA LEU A 241 -5.17 7.83 -17.45
C LEU A 241 -4.73 8.65 -18.66
N LYS A 242 -4.61 9.96 -18.50
CA LYS A 242 -4.18 10.87 -19.57
C LYS A 242 -2.71 10.61 -19.90
N ILE A 243 -2.48 10.30 -21.16
CA ILE A 243 -1.17 10.10 -21.77
C ILE A 243 -1.05 11.03 -22.98
N TYR A 244 0.06 10.94 -23.74
CA TYR A 244 0.19 11.70 -24.97
C TYR A 244 -0.92 11.34 -25.97
N LYS A 245 -1.74 12.32 -26.36
CA LYS A 245 -2.86 12.21 -27.33
C LYS A 245 -3.80 11.01 -27.10
N GLY A 246 -4.03 10.65 -25.83
CA GLY A 246 -4.93 9.52 -25.56
C GLY A 246 -5.03 9.14 -24.11
N THR A 247 -5.40 7.89 -23.87
CA THR A 247 -5.60 7.34 -22.54
C THR A 247 -4.94 5.98 -22.39
N ALA A 248 -4.55 5.67 -21.13
CA ALA A 248 -4.12 4.34 -20.72
C ALA A 248 -5.08 3.76 -19.68
N LYS A 249 -5.18 2.44 -19.65
CA LYS A 249 -5.86 1.69 -18.59
C LYS A 249 -5.08 0.44 -18.25
N HIS A 250 -5.02 0.10 -16.97
CA HIS A 250 -4.41 -1.14 -16.50
C HIS A 250 -4.86 -1.49 -15.08
N ALA A 251 -4.49 -2.67 -14.60
CA ALA A 251 -4.74 -3.08 -13.23
C ALA A 251 -3.62 -3.99 -12.74
N PHE A 252 -3.38 -3.97 -11.45
CA PHE A 252 -2.44 -4.88 -10.79
C PHE A 252 -2.82 -5.12 -9.34
N GLY A 253 -2.40 -6.27 -8.83
CA GLY A 253 -2.38 -6.57 -7.40
C GLY A 253 -1.06 -6.13 -6.79
N THR A 254 -1.12 -5.68 -5.54
CA THR A 254 0.02 -5.22 -4.76
C THR A 254 0.09 -5.96 -3.43
N TYR A 255 1.28 -6.37 -3.04
CA TYR A 255 1.59 -6.74 -1.66
C TYR A 255 2.49 -5.65 -1.08
N GLU A 256 2.09 -5.09 0.06
CA GLU A 256 2.82 -4.04 0.75
C GLU A 256 3.28 -4.49 2.13
N MET A 257 4.51 -4.14 2.48
CA MET A 257 5.03 -4.16 3.84
C MET A 257 5.19 -2.72 4.31
N ILE A 258 4.58 -2.41 5.45
CA ILE A 258 4.47 -1.05 5.96
C ILE A 258 4.98 -1.00 7.40
N MET A 259 5.83 0.00 7.70
CA MET A 259 6.27 0.30 9.05
C MET A 259 5.97 1.77 9.35
N SER A 260 5.23 2.01 10.42
CA SER A 260 4.76 3.35 10.78
C SER A 260 4.99 3.67 12.25
N ILE A 261 5.15 4.95 12.53
CA ILE A 261 5.11 5.53 13.87
C ILE A 261 3.89 6.44 13.99
N GLY A 262 3.33 6.55 15.17
CA GLY A 262 2.17 7.39 15.34
C GLY A 262 1.82 7.69 16.78
N VAL A 263 0.72 8.41 16.94
CA VAL A 263 0.17 8.80 18.23
C VAL A 263 -1.31 8.49 18.33
N ASN A 264 -1.74 8.00 19.49
CA ASN A 264 -3.14 7.84 19.88
C ASN A 264 -3.58 9.06 20.68
N LEU A 265 -4.77 9.55 20.39
CA LEU A 265 -5.41 10.68 21.04
C LEU A 265 -6.76 10.22 21.63
N PRO A 266 -6.78 9.67 22.86
CA PRO A 266 -8.02 9.23 23.49
C PRO A 266 -8.91 10.44 23.81
N VAL A 267 -10.22 10.30 23.58
CA VAL A 267 -11.22 11.37 23.78
C VAL A 267 -12.25 10.92 24.82
N GLY A 268 -12.60 11.84 25.72
CA GLY A 268 -13.61 11.64 26.74
C GLY A 268 -13.14 10.87 27.98
N LYS A 269 -14.02 10.83 28.99
CA LYS A 269 -13.75 10.08 30.23
C LYS A 269 -13.71 8.59 29.95
N ARG A 270 -12.76 7.89 30.57
CA ARG A 270 -12.69 6.43 30.52
C ARG A 270 -13.87 5.84 31.27
N THR A 271 -14.72 5.10 30.56
CA THR A 271 -15.80 4.31 31.19
C THR A 271 -15.23 3.01 31.71
N ALA A 272 -15.56 2.65 32.96
CA ALA A 272 -15.30 1.32 33.47
C ALA A 272 -16.33 0.36 32.87
N LEU A 273 -15.90 -0.85 32.58
CA LEU A 273 -16.77 -1.99 32.28
C LEU A 273 -17.34 -2.57 33.56
#